data_0130eb17132300103e24bcff0b2f90c3
#
_entry.id   0130eb17132300103e24bcff0b2f90c3
#
_cell.length_a   1.000
_cell.length_b   1.000
_cell.length_c   1.000
_cell.angle_alpha   90.00
_cell.angle_beta   90.00
_cell.angle_gamma   90.00
#
_symmetry.space_group_name_H-M   'P 1'
#
loop_
_entity.id
_entity.type
_entity.pdbx_description
1 polymer ?
#
loop_
_entity_poly.entity_id
_entity_poly.type
_entity_poly.pdbx_seq_one_letter_code
_entity_poly.pdbx_strand_id
1 'polypeptide(L)'
;EAIAASKYDRAVECIAAQDYKTAWELLDGMEYKDSGEKQKSIKPQYYRALLTKAAVGDTVFFGSYEQDNETSNGKEDIEWLVLAKENNRLLVVSQYGLDCQQYNTSETEVTWENCTLREWLNEDFFHAAFSDGEKAMIPTVTVSADKNPDCDTEPGESTQDKVFLLSVTEANRYFKNGEERVCGSTAYAKANGVYAANDYTTESGVAACWWW
;
A
#
# COMPACT_ATOMS: atom_id res chain seq x y z
N GLU A 1 25.30 -26.52 8.16
CA GLU A 1 24.28 -26.94 9.16
C GLU A 1 24.48 -26.23 10.51
N ALA A 2 25.70 -26.24 11.12
CA ALA A 2 25.99 -25.59 12.39
C ALA A 2 25.77 -24.05 12.35
N ILE A 3 26.13 -23.37 11.25
CA ILE A 3 25.92 -21.91 11.07
C ILE A 3 24.43 -21.59 10.98
N ALA A 4 23.66 -22.38 10.23
CA ALA A 4 22.20 -22.17 10.12
C ALA A 4 21.51 -22.39 11.47
N ALA A 5 21.93 -23.41 12.24
CA ALA A 5 21.42 -23.65 13.59
C ALA A 5 21.67 -22.46 14.53
N SER A 6 22.90 -21.96 14.58
CA SER A 6 23.27 -20.80 15.41
C SER A 6 22.53 -19.53 15.01
N LYS A 7 22.36 -19.27 13.71
CA LYS A 7 21.61 -18.13 13.17
C LYS A 7 20.12 -18.22 13.53
N TYR A 8 19.54 -19.42 13.43
CA TYR A 8 18.17 -19.69 13.79
C TYR A 8 17.92 -19.51 15.30
N ASP A 9 18.78 -20.06 16.17
CA ASP A 9 18.65 -19.94 17.62
C ASP A 9 18.73 -18.46 18.04
N ARG A 10 19.63 -17.69 17.43
CA ARG A 10 19.70 -16.24 17.64
C ARG A 10 18.43 -15.50 17.18
N ALA A 11 17.84 -15.90 16.07
CA ALA A 11 16.57 -15.33 15.62
C ALA A 11 15.44 -15.57 16.62
N VAL A 12 15.38 -16.77 17.20
CA VAL A 12 14.41 -17.12 18.26
C VAL A 12 14.63 -16.26 19.52
N GLU A 13 15.88 -16.03 19.92
CA GLU A 13 16.21 -15.12 21.02
C GLU A 13 15.78 -13.69 20.72
N CYS A 14 16.00 -13.19 19.50
CA CYS A 14 15.56 -11.86 19.07
C CYS A 14 14.03 -11.74 19.10
N ILE A 15 13.29 -12.77 18.68
CA ILE A 15 11.82 -12.79 18.78
C ILE A 15 11.38 -12.67 20.25
N ALA A 16 11.99 -13.44 21.15
CA ALA A 16 11.70 -13.41 22.57
C ALA A 16 12.01 -12.03 23.21
N ALA A 17 13.04 -11.37 22.71
CA ALA A 17 13.44 -10.01 23.10
C ALA A 17 12.62 -8.90 22.38
N GLN A 18 11.68 -9.24 21.52
CA GLN A 18 10.89 -8.32 20.68
C GLN A 18 11.73 -7.48 19.71
N ASP A 19 12.95 -7.92 19.39
CA ASP A 19 13.75 -7.35 18.32
C ASP A 19 13.38 -8.00 16.97
N TYR A 20 12.19 -7.66 16.50
CA TYR A 20 11.61 -8.26 15.31
C TYR A 20 12.37 -7.90 14.02
N LYS A 21 13.07 -6.77 14.01
CA LYS A 21 13.88 -6.38 12.85
C LYS A 21 15.07 -7.34 12.69
N THR A 22 15.86 -7.52 13.74
CA THR A 22 17.01 -8.44 13.71
C THR A 22 16.56 -9.89 13.49
N ALA A 23 15.43 -10.29 14.11
CA ALA A 23 14.86 -11.61 13.89
C ALA A 23 14.48 -11.86 12.43
N TRP A 24 13.83 -10.89 11.78
CA TRP A 24 13.46 -10.95 10.37
C TRP A 24 14.69 -11.11 9.47
N GLU A 25 15.70 -10.24 9.63
CA GLU A 25 16.95 -10.29 8.87
C GLU A 25 17.71 -11.62 9.06
N LEU A 26 17.63 -12.22 10.23
CA LEU A 26 18.25 -13.52 10.51
C LEU A 26 17.50 -14.69 9.86
N LEU A 27 16.18 -14.61 9.74
CA LEU A 27 15.34 -15.66 9.14
C LEU A 27 15.26 -15.55 7.62
N ASP A 28 15.59 -14.39 7.06
CA ASP A 28 15.43 -14.13 5.63
C ASP A 28 16.29 -15.08 4.79
N GLY A 29 15.64 -15.71 3.78
CA GLY A 29 16.26 -16.70 2.91
C GLY A 29 16.78 -17.96 3.63
N MET A 30 16.38 -18.20 4.89
CA MET A 30 16.85 -19.35 5.65
C MET A 30 15.98 -20.59 5.37
N GLU A 31 16.62 -21.63 4.86
CA GLU A 31 16.01 -22.98 4.72
C GLU A 31 16.44 -23.89 5.89
N TYR A 32 15.95 -23.63 7.09
CA TYR A 32 16.27 -24.41 8.28
C TYR A 32 15.08 -24.49 9.24
N LYS A 33 14.71 -25.71 9.66
CA LYS A 33 13.54 -25.96 10.53
C LYS A 33 12.28 -25.25 9.99
N ASP A 34 11.59 -24.52 10.85
CA ASP A 34 10.37 -23.74 10.58
C ASP A 34 10.67 -22.24 10.35
N SER A 35 11.87 -21.92 9.87
CA SER A 35 12.31 -20.51 9.68
C SER A 35 11.33 -19.68 8.86
N GLY A 36 10.80 -20.21 7.75
CA GLY A 36 9.84 -19.51 6.91
C GLY A 36 8.49 -19.28 7.62
N GLU A 37 8.02 -20.23 8.40
CA GLU A 37 6.78 -20.07 9.19
C GLU A 37 6.97 -19.03 10.31
N LYS A 38 8.13 -19.07 11.00
CA LYS A 38 8.48 -18.08 12.02
C LYS A 38 8.56 -16.67 11.42
N GLN A 39 9.24 -16.52 10.27
CA GLN A 39 9.34 -15.25 9.58
C GLN A 39 7.94 -14.70 9.26
N LYS A 40 7.08 -15.52 8.67
CA LYS A 40 5.68 -15.14 8.40
C LYS A 40 4.93 -14.74 9.67
N SER A 41 5.13 -15.45 10.77
CA SER A 41 4.44 -15.18 12.05
C SER A 41 4.82 -13.84 12.69
N ILE A 42 6.04 -13.35 12.46
CA ILE A 42 6.51 -12.07 13.00
C ILE A 42 6.36 -10.89 12.01
N LYS A 43 5.89 -11.14 10.79
CA LYS A 43 5.74 -10.11 9.74
C LYS A 43 4.98 -8.86 10.23
N PRO A 44 3.85 -8.98 10.94
CA PRO A 44 3.13 -7.81 11.44
C PRO A 44 3.93 -6.99 12.46
N GLN A 45 4.66 -7.64 13.37
CA GLN A 45 5.49 -6.97 14.37
C GLN A 45 6.71 -6.30 13.74
N TYR A 46 7.31 -6.95 12.75
CA TYR A 46 8.40 -6.40 11.96
C TYR A 46 7.97 -5.12 11.23
N TYR A 47 6.84 -5.16 10.51
CA TYR A 47 6.30 -3.98 9.85
C TYR A 47 5.96 -2.87 10.84
N ARG A 48 5.33 -3.20 11.96
CA ARG A 48 5.06 -2.19 13.01
C ARG A 48 6.34 -1.51 13.50
N ALA A 49 7.42 -2.26 13.70
CA ALA A 49 8.70 -1.71 14.11
C ALA A 49 9.32 -0.78 13.05
N LEU A 50 9.19 -1.11 11.76
CA LEU A 50 9.63 -0.26 10.64
C LEU A 50 8.77 1.00 10.54
N LEU A 51 7.44 0.84 10.49
CA LEU A 51 6.48 1.94 10.33
C LEU A 51 6.58 2.97 11.47
N THR A 52 6.88 2.53 12.69
CA THR A 52 7.08 3.43 13.82
C THR A 52 8.25 4.41 13.59
N LYS A 53 9.29 3.99 12.87
CA LYS A 53 10.49 4.79 12.58
C LYS A 53 10.37 5.61 11.30
N ALA A 54 9.44 5.28 10.41
CA ALA A 54 9.28 5.94 9.13
C ALA A 54 8.97 7.43 9.28
N ALA A 55 9.53 8.23 8.39
CA ALA A 55 9.30 9.67 8.26
C ALA A 55 8.55 9.99 6.96
N VAL A 56 8.03 11.21 6.84
CA VAL A 56 7.42 11.72 5.61
C VAL A 56 8.47 11.71 4.48
N GLY A 57 8.10 11.17 3.34
CA GLY A 57 8.96 10.99 2.18
C GLY A 57 9.68 9.63 2.13
N ASP A 58 9.64 8.84 3.21
CA ASP A 58 10.19 7.48 3.19
C ASP A 58 9.28 6.55 2.37
N THR A 59 9.91 5.54 1.76
CA THR A 59 9.20 4.37 1.20
C THR A 59 9.14 3.27 2.25
N VAL A 60 7.96 2.70 2.44
CA VAL A 60 7.71 1.59 3.34
C VAL A 60 7.00 0.44 2.61
N PHE A 61 7.20 -0.79 3.09
CA PHE A 61 6.54 -1.97 2.56
C PHE A 61 5.46 -2.44 3.53
N PHE A 62 4.26 -2.70 3.03
CA PHE A 62 3.15 -3.15 3.85
C PHE A 62 2.03 -3.75 2.99
N GLY A 63 1.57 -4.96 3.33
CA GLY A 63 0.64 -5.72 2.51
C GLY A 63 1.30 -6.30 1.25
N SER A 64 0.55 -7.05 0.47
CA SER A 64 1.02 -7.65 -0.79
C SER A 64 -0.11 -7.72 -1.81
N TYR A 65 0.19 -7.44 -3.06
CA TYR A 65 -0.75 -7.49 -4.16
C TYR A 65 -0.05 -7.99 -5.42
N GLU A 66 -0.79 -8.58 -6.35
CA GLU A 66 -0.25 -9.00 -7.63
C GLU A 66 0.28 -7.79 -8.41
N GLN A 67 1.53 -7.81 -8.84
CA GLN A 67 2.14 -6.68 -9.55
C GLN A 67 2.84 -7.08 -10.84
N ASP A 68 3.47 -8.25 -10.91
CA ASP A 68 4.22 -8.69 -12.10
C ASP A 68 3.35 -9.41 -13.14
N ASN A 69 2.08 -9.68 -12.82
CA ASN A 69 1.12 -10.42 -13.64
C ASN A 69 1.48 -11.91 -13.83
N GLU A 70 2.22 -12.48 -12.89
CA GLU A 70 2.56 -13.91 -12.86
C GLU A 70 1.96 -14.56 -11.61
N THR A 71 0.66 -14.83 -11.63
CA THR A 71 -0.11 -15.30 -10.46
C THR A 71 0.38 -16.62 -9.86
N SER A 72 1.29 -17.33 -10.53
CA SER A 72 1.84 -18.60 -10.05
C SER A 72 2.97 -18.43 -9.04
N ASN A 73 3.62 -17.27 -8.97
CA ASN A 73 4.74 -17.00 -8.07
C ASN A 73 4.32 -16.34 -6.75
N GLY A 74 3.07 -15.88 -6.65
CA GLY A 74 2.48 -15.23 -5.48
C GLY A 74 2.31 -13.72 -5.67
N LYS A 75 2.10 -12.99 -4.59
CA LYS A 75 1.90 -11.54 -4.58
C LYS A 75 3.16 -10.83 -4.10
N GLU A 76 3.48 -9.70 -4.71
CA GLU A 76 4.61 -8.85 -4.33
C GLU A 76 4.23 -7.91 -3.19
N ASP A 77 5.21 -7.57 -2.34
CA ASP A 77 5.03 -6.57 -1.28
C ASP A 77 4.72 -5.20 -1.91
N ILE A 78 3.71 -4.51 -1.36
CA ILE A 78 3.31 -3.20 -1.85
C ILE A 78 4.26 -2.14 -1.28
N GLU A 79 4.80 -1.32 -2.16
CA GLU A 79 5.57 -0.13 -1.82
C GLU A 79 4.65 1.07 -1.60
N TRP A 80 4.86 1.78 -0.48
CA TRP A 80 4.08 2.94 -0.10
C TRP A 80 4.98 4.14 0.17
N LEU A 81 4.65 5.28 -0.39
CA LEU A 81 5.23 6.57 -0.03
C LEU A 81 4.51 7.14 1.19
N VAL A 82 5.26 7.55 2.21
CA VAL A 82 4.71 8.19 3.41
C VAL A 82 4.42 9.67 3.13
N LEU A 83 3.14 10.04 3.13
CA LEU A 83 2.68 11.41 2.88
C LEU A 83 2.58 12.25 4.15
N ALA A 84 2.16 11.63 5.27
CA ALA A 84 2.04 12.31 6.56
C ALA A 84 2.25 11.35 7.72
N LYS A 85 2.65 11.91 8.87
CA LYS A 85 2.78 11.18 10.14
C LYS A 85 2.17 12.01 11.25
N GLU A 86 1.06 11.53 11.80
CA GLU A 86 0.32 12.21 12.85
C GLU A 86 -0.21 11.19 13.88
N ASN A 87 -0.14 11.51 15.16
CA ASN A 87 -0.73 10.68 16.23
C ASN A 87 -0.35 9.18 16.16
N ASN A 88 0.92 8.89 15.86
CA ASN A 88 1.44 7.53 15.67
C ASN A 88 0.77 6.76 14.53
N ARG A 89 0.27 7.47 13.51
CA ARG A 89 -0.28 6.94 12.26
C ARG A 89 0.49 7.49 11.08
N LEU A 90 0.57 6.71 10.02
CA LEU A 90 1.09 7.13 8.73
C LEU A 90 -0.06 7.22 7.75
N LEU A 91 -0.11 8.30 6.98
CA LEU A 91 -0.86 8.36 5.72
C LEU A 91 0.12 7.98 4.61
N VAL A 92 -0.26 7.00 3.82
CA VAL A 92 0.58 6.47 2.75
C VAL A 92 -0.19 6.41 1.44
N VAL A 93 0.52 6.54 0.32
CA VAL A 93 -0.02 6.32 -1.03
C VAL A 93 0.83 5.25 -1.72
N SER A 94 0.23 4.40 -2.54
CA SER A 94 1.00 3.40 -3.29
C SER A 94 1.96 4.07 -4.26
N GLN A 95 3.20 3.54 -4.32
CA GLN A 95 4.24 4.05 -5.22
C GLN A 95 3.90 3.82 -6.70
N TYR A 96 3.07 2.81 -6.97
CA TYR A 96 2.64 2.41 -8.31
C TYR A 96 1.12 2.32 -8.40
N GLY A 97 0.59 2.49 -9.61
CA GLY A 97 -0.79 2.09 -9.94
C GLY A 97 -0.90 0.57 -9.87
N LEU A 98 -1.57 0.06 -8.83
CA LEU A 98 -1.60 -1.37 -8.50
C LEU A 98 -2.62 -2.16 -9.33
N ASP A 99 -3.73 -1.53 -9.69
CA ASP A 99 -4.83 -2.15 -10.43
C ASP A 99 -5.53 -1.11 -11.32
N CYS A 100 -6.48 -1.56 -12.13
CA CYS A 100 -7.31 -0.71 -12.98
C CYS A 100 -8.79 -0.98 -12.71
N GLN A 101 -9.44 -0.03 -12.05
CA GLN A 101 -10.85 -0.12 -11.66
C GLN A 101 -11.62 1.11 -12.11
N GLN A 102 -12.86 0.93 -12.54
CA GLN A 102 -13.75 2.06 -12.83
C GLN A 102 -14.15 2.76 -11.53
N TYR A 103 -14.24 4.10 -11.56
CA TYR A 103 -14.75 4.87 -10.43
C TYR A 103 -16.17 4.41 -10.03
N ASN A 104 -17.01 4.20 -11.06
CA ASN A 104 -18.32 3.60 -10.90
C ASN A 104 -18.64 2.69 -12.08
N THR A 105 -19.21 1.52 -11.82
CA THR A 105 -19.55 0.53 -12.87
C THR A 105 -20.77 0.90 -13.70
N SER A 106 -21.53 1.90 -13.28
CA SER A 106 -22.69 2.43 -13.99
C SER A 106 -22.48 3.89 -14.34
N GLU A 107 -22.93 4.33 -15.51
CA GLU A 107 -22.92 5.73 -15.93
C GLU A 107 -24.05 6.52 -15.25
N THR A 108 -23.86 6.77 -13.95
CA THR A 108 -24.80 7.54 -13.11
C THR A 108 -24.03 8.57 -12.30
N GLU A 109 -24.70 9.63 -11.87
CA GLU A 109 -24.11 10.60 -10.95
C GLU A 109 -23.84 9.92 -9.60
N VAL A 110 -22.59 9.91 -9.18
CA VAL A 110 -22.14 9.34 -7.92
C VAL A 110 -21.06 10.24 -7.29
N THR A 111 -20.98 10.16 -5.98
CA THR A 111 -19.90 10.75 -5.19
C THR A 111 -18.99 9.66 -4.64
N TRP A 112 -17.91 10.02 -3.95
CA TRP A 112 -17.08 9.04 -3.24
C TRP A 112 -17.88 8.14 -2.31
N GLU A 113 -18.86 8.72 -1.61
CA GLU A 113 -19.70 8.02 -0.65
C GLU A 113 -20.35 6.75 -1.19
N ASN A 114 -20.79 6.77 -2.45
CA ASN A 114 -21.62 5.71 -3.04
C ASN A 114 -21.10 5.13 -4.37
N CYS A 115 -19.84 5.44 -4.75
CA CYS A 115 -19.22 4.85 -5.93
C CYS A 115 -18.77 3.39 -5.67
N THR A 116 -18.78 2.57 -6.71
CA THR A 116 -18.38 1.16 -6.61
C THR A 116 -16.88 0.99 -6.34
N LEU A 117 -16.04 1.96 -6.71
CA LEU A 117 -14.60 1.91 -6.41
C LEU A 117 -14.32 1.96 -4.90
N ARG A 118 -15.07 2.78 -4.14
CA ARG A 118 -14.92 2.84 -2.69
C ARG A 118 -15.27 1.50 -2.03
N GLU A 119 -16.36 0.86 -2.46
CA GLU A 119 -16.76 -0.47 -2.00
C GLU A 119 -15.65 -1.49 -2.29
N TRP A 120 -15.18 -1.54 -3.54
CA TRP A 120 -14.11 -2.43 -3.95
C TRP A 120 -12.82 -2.22 -3.14
N LEU A 121 -12.42 -0.98 -2.89
CA LEU A 121 -11.21 -0.67 -2.11
C LEU A 121 -11.29 -1.16 -0.66
N ASN A 122 -12.46 -1.03 -0.03
CA ASN A 122 -12.65 -1.37 1.38
C ASN A 122 -13.07 -2.82 1.63
N GLU A 123 -13.48 -3.54 0.59
CA GLU A 123 -13.84 -4.96 0.62
C GLU A 123 -12.81 -5.79 -0.16
N ASP A 124 -12.89 -5.83 -1.48
CA ASP A 124 -12.09 -6.76 -2.31
C ASP A 124 -10.59 -6.50 -2.19
N PHE A 125 -10.16 -5.27 -2.45
CA PHE A 125 -8.74 -4.90 -2.37
C PHE A 125 -8.21 -5.06 -0.94
N PHE A 126 -8.92 -4.53 0.06
CA PHE A 126 -8.50 -4.60 1.46
C PHE A 126 -8.32 -6.04 1.93
N HIS A 127 -9.23 -6.94 1.57
CA HIS A 127 -9.14 -8.34 1.91
C HIS A 127 -8.08 -9.11 1.10
N ALA A 128 -7.86 -8.71 -0.14
CA ALA A 128 -6.86 -9.33 -1.00
C ALA A 128 -5.42 -8.89 -0.65
N ALA A 129 -5.24 -7.62 -0.28
CA ALA A 129 -3.90 -7.02 -0.12
C ALA A 129 -3.30 -7.21 1.28
N PHE A 130 -4.13 -7.40 2.31
CA PHE A 130 -3.66 -7.41 3.70
C PHE A 130 -4.02 -8.70 4.44
N SER A 131 -3.05 -9.29 5.13
CA SER A 131 -3.27 -10.38 6.09
C SER A 131 -4.07 -9.89 7.31
N ASP A 132 -4.64 -10.79 8.11
CA ASP A 132 -5.41 -10.43 9.29
C ASP A 132 -4.60 -9.60 10.31
N GLY A 133 -3.30 -9.90 10.46
CA GLY A 133 -2.40 -9.11 11.29
C GLY A 133 -2.16 -7.69 10.77
N GLU A 134 -2.07 -7.52 9.46
CA GLU A 134 -1.92 -6.22 8.80
C GLU A 134 -3.23 -5.44 8.82
N LYS A 135 -4.36 -6.09 8.56
CA LYS A 135 -5.71 -5.48 8.67
C LYS A 135 -5.97 -4.87 10.04
N ALA A 136 -5.51 -5.53 11.11
CA ALA A 136 -5.62 -5.02 12.47
C ALA A 136 -4.79 -3.75 12.74
N MET A 137 -3.82 -3.43 11.87
CA MET A 137 -3.00 -2.22 11.95
C MET A 137 -3.59 -1.05 11.17
N ILE A 138 -4.53 -1.28 10.26
CA ILE A 138 -5.17 -0.26 9.43
C ILE A 138 -6.45 0.22 10.14
N PRO A 139 -6.45 1.43 10.71
CA PRO A 139 -7.64 1.96 11.37
C PRO A 139 -8.67 2.42 10.35
N THR A 140 -9.93 2.37 10.72
CA THR A 140 -10.97 3.13 10.02
C THR A 140 -10.79 4.61 10.36
N VAL A 141 -10.83 5.47 9.35
CA VAL A 141 -10.70 6.92 9.48
C VAL A 141 -11.87 7.64 8.82
N THR A 142 -12.16 8.85 9.27
CA THR A 142 -13.10 9.72 8.58
C THR A 142 -12.40 10.33 7.37
N VAL A 143 -12.95 10.08 6.19
CA VAL A 143 -12.54 10.73 4.92
C VAL A 143 -13.52 11.87 4.66
N SER A 144 -13.00 13.10 4.65
CA SER A 144 -13.80 14.29 4.40
C SER A 144 -14.30 14.33 2.96
N ALA A 145 -15.55 14.73 2.78
CA ALA A 145 -16.12 14.98 1.47
C ALA A 145 -15.68 16.38 0.98
N ASP A 146 -14.44 16.49 0.50
CA ASP A 146 -13.90 17.76 0.00
C ASP A 146 -14.45 18.07 -1.38
N LYS A 147 -14.94 19.31 -1.57
CA LYS A 147 -15.36 19.80 -2.89
C LYS A 147 -14.15 19.84 -3.81
N ASN A 148 -14.31 19.36 -5.05
CA ASN A 148 -13.28 19.50 -6.07
C ASN A 148 -13.11 21.00 -6.41
N PRO A 149 -11.93 21.59 -6.22
CA PRO A 149 -11.72 23.03 -6.49
C PRO A 149 -11.80 23.39 -7.98
N ASP A 150 -11.65 22.39 -8.87
CA ASP A 150 -11.61 22.59 -10.31
C ASP A 150 -12.97 22.36 -10.99
N CYS A 151 -13.96 21.83 -10.23
CA CYS A 151 -15.28 21.49 -10.74
C CYS A 151 -16.38 21.94 -9.77
N ASP A 152 -17.48 22.43 -10.30
CA ASP A 152 -18.66 22.81 -9.50
C ASP A 152 -19.59 21.60 -9.28
N THR A 153 -19.09 20.62 -8.53
CA THR A 153 -19.81 19.38 -8.18
C THR A 153 -19.98 19.28 -6.67
N GLU A 154 -21.08 18.73 -6.23
CA GLU A 154 -21.28 18.47 -4.81
C GLU A 154 -20.50 17.22 -4.38
N PRO A 155 -19.80 17.26 -3.24
CA PRO A 155 -18.87 16.18 -2.85
C PRO A 155 -19.56 14.95 -2.22
N GLY A 156 -20.82 15.05 -1.81
CA GLY A 156 -21.51 14.04 -1.00
C GLY A 156 -21.19 14.17 0.49
N GLU A 157 -21.35 13.08 1.23
CA GLU A 157 -21.10 13.03 2.68
C GLU A 157 -19.73 12.44 2.99
N SER A 158 -19.17 12.80 4.15
CA SER A 158 -17.95 12.20 4.66
C SER A 158 -18.14 10.73 4.97
N THR A 159 -17.12 9.92 4.71
CA THR A 159 -17.18 8.46 4.84
C THR A 159 -16.26 7.92 5.94
N GLN A 160 -16.41 6.63 6.25
CA GLN A 160 -15.56 5.90 7.18
C GLN A 160 -14.85 4.81 6.38
N ASP A 161 -13.56 4.99 6.12
CA ASP A 161 -12.81 4.12 5.24
C ASP A 161 -11.47 3.70 5.83
N LYS A 162 -10.93 2.61 5.30
CA LYS A 162 -9.57 2.11 5.59
C LYS A 162 -8.64 2.36 4.42
N VAL A 163 -9.17 2.23 3.20
CA VAL A 163 -8.48 2.51 1.94
C VAL A 163 -9.33 3.52 1.16
N PHE A 164 -8.73 4.61 0.72
CA PHE A 164 -9.44 5.70 0.07
C PHE A 164 -8.56 6.42 -0.96
N LEU A 165 -9.19 7.24 -1.78
CA LEU A 165 -8.50 8.11 -2.73
C LEU A 165 -8.22 9.47 -2.08
N LEU A 166 -7.11 10.09 -2.48
CA LEU A 166 -6.86 11.48 -2.09
C LEU A 166 -7.85 12.41 -2.80
N SER A 167 -8.39 13.39 -2.08
CA SER A 167 -9.08 14.51 -2.70
C SER A 167 -8.08 15.37 -3.50
N VAL A 168 -8.57 16.19 -4.43
CA VAL A 168 -7.71 17.16 -5.17
C VAL A 168 -7.01 18.09 -4.18
N THR A 169 -7.69 18.50 -3.12
CA THR A 169 -7.14 19.35 -2.06
C THR A 169 -5.99 18.64 -1.33
N GLU A 170 -6.14 17.36 -0.99
CA GLU A 170 -5.09 16.57 -0.36
C GLU A 170 -3.92 16.32 -1.31
N ALA A 171 -4.20 15.98 -2.57
CA ALA A 171 -3.16 15.83 -3.58
C ALA A 171 -2.33 17.11 -3.75
N ASN A 172 -2.99 18.30 -3.75
CA ASN A 172 -2.32 19.60 -3.78
C ASN A 172 -1.53 19.90 -2.49
N ARG A 173 -1.95 19.36 -1.35
CA ARG A 173 -1.26 19.51 -0.07
C ARG A 173 -0.01 18.66 0.04
N TYR A 174 -0.06 17.41 -0.41
CA TYR A 174 1.01 16.45 -0.22
C TYR A 174 2.04 16.45 -1.35
N PHE A 175 1.67 16.86 -2.55
CA PHE A 175 2.57 16.95 -3.71
C PHE A 175 2.73 18.41 -4.13
N LYS A 176 3.98 18.88 -4.16
CA LYS A 176 4.30 20.28 -4.45
C LYS A 176 4.04 20.67 -5.90
N ASN A 177 4.14 19.72 -6.81
CA ASN A 177 3.98 19.93 -8.25
C ASN A 177 3.46 18.67 -8.95
N GLY A 178 3.19 18.79 -10.25
CA GLY A 178 2.71 17.67 -11.07
C GLY A 178 3.73 16.53 -11.24
N GLU A 179 5.02 16.85 -11.19
CA GLU A 179 6.09 15.83 -11.36
C GLU A 179 6.13 14.86 -10.20
N GLU A 180 5.90 15.34 -8.97
CA GLU A 180 5.82 14.49 -7.78
C GLU A 180 4.61 13.54 -7.78
N ARG A 181 3.62 13.79 -8.66
CA ARG A 181 2.42 12.95 -8.84
C ARG A 181 2.57 11.89 -9.92
N VAL A 182 3.69 11.89 -10.63
CA VAL A 182 3.91 10.94 -11.72
C VAL A 182 4.24 9.57 -11.13
N CYS A 183 3.40 8.59 -11.40
CA CYS A 183 3.68 7.20 -11.04
C CYS A 183 3.52 6.27 -12.23
N GLY A 184 4.30 5.20 -12.26
CA GLY A 184 4.12 4.11 -13.20
C GLY A 184 3.05 3.12 -12.72
N SER A 185 2.53 2.32 -13.62
CA SER A 185 1.65 1.20 -13.29
C SER A 185 2.41 -0.12 -13.24
N THR A 186 1.93 -1.04 -12.42
CA THR A 186 2.40 -2.43 -12.38
C THR A 186 2.08 -3.16 -13.69
N ALA A 187 2.71 -4.31 -13.93
CA ALA A 187 2.40 -5.15 -15.09
C ALA A 187 0.96 -5.70 -14.98
N TYR A 188 0.52 -6.02 -13.78
CA TYR A 188 -0.85 -6.46 -13.51
C TYR A 188 -1.87 -5.37 -13.84
N ALA A 189 -1.66 -4.12 -13.37
CA ALA A 189 -2.54 -3.00 -13.70
C ALA A 189 -2.61 -2.74 -15.22
N LYS A 190 -1.47 -2.89 -15.94
CA LYS A 190 -1.43 -2.80 -17.40
C LYS A 190 -2.26 -3.89 -18.07
N ALA A 191 -2.17 -5.12 -17.59
CA ALA A 191 -2.97 -6.23 -18.08
C ALA A 191 -4.47 -5.99 -17.86
N ASN A 192 -4.84 -5.29 -16.77
CA ASN A 192 -6.21 -4.89 -16.46
C ASN A 192 -6.68 -3.62 -17.19
N GLY A 193 -5.86 -3.00 -18.03
CA GLY A 193 -6.27 -1.93 -18.94
C GLY A 193 -6.02 -0.52 -18.44
N VAL A 194 -5.08 -0.32 -17.48
CA VAL A 194 -4.71 1.04 -17.04
C VAL A 194 -4.29 1.91 -18.21
N TYR A 195 -4.73 3.15 -18.21
CA TYR A 195 -4.32 4.13 -19.21
C TYR A 195 -2.93 4.68 -18.89
N ALA A 196 -1.98 4.49 -19.81
CA ALA A 196 -0.64 5.05 -19.72
C ALA A 196 -0.56 6.36 -20.53
N ALA A 197 -0.02 7.41 -19.89
CA ALA A 197 0.22 8.68 -20.57
C ALA A 197 1.46 8.58 -21.48
N ASN A 198 1.30 8.86 -22.77
CA ASN A 198 2.41 8.75 -23.73
C ASN A 198 3.46 9.86 -23.57
N ASP A 199 3.08 11.00 -23.00
CA ASP A 199 3.91 12.22 -22.94
C ASP A 199 4.67 12.37 -21.61
N TYR A 200 4.42 11.49 -20.63
CA TYR A 200 5.06 11.54 -19.32
C TYR A 200 5.68 10.21 -18.97
N THR A 201 6.90 10.26 -18.49
CA THR A 201 7.59 9.09 -17.95
C THR A 201 8.03 9.34 -16.51
N THR A 202 8.10 8.28 -15.71
CA THR A 202 8.73 8.32 -14.39
C THR A 202 10.23 8.54 -14.52
N GLU A 203 10.91 8.87 -13.44
CA GLU A 203 12.39 8.95 -13.41
C GLU A 203 13.06 7.65 -13.88
N SER A 204 12.44 6.51 -13.67
CA SER A 204 12.89 5.20 -14.15
C SER A 204 12.59 4.94 -15.64
N GLY A 205 11.99 5.89 -16.36
CA GLY A 205 11.66 5.77 -17.78
C GLY A 205 10.41 4.95 -18.08
N VAL A 206 9.59 4.64 -17.08
CA VAL A 206 8.30 3.95 -17.25
C VAL A 206 7.21 4.97 -17.59
N ALA A 207 6.35 4.66 -18.57
CA ALA A 207 5.21 5.50 -18.91
C ALA A 207 4.31 5.72 -17.68
N ALA A 208 3.98 6.98 -17.40
CA ALA A 208 3.09 7.33 -16.30
C ALA A 208 1.68 6.79 -16.55
N CYS A 209 1.03 6.35 -15.50
CA CYS A 209 -0.39 6.01 -15.55
C CYS A 209 -1.26 7.16 -15.02
N TRP A 210 -2.51 7.19 -15.43
CA TRP A 210 -3.51 8.01 -14.78
C TRP A 210 -3.97 7.29 -13.53
N TRP A 211 -4.10 8.01 -12.44
CA TRP A 211 -4.55 7.48 -11.16
C TRP A 211 -5.52 8.44 -10.47
N TRP A 212 -6.32 7.90 -9.60
CA TRP A 212 -7.30 8.64 -8.80
C TRP A 212 -6.68 9.23 -7.55
#